data_12a29df88d8f1d20463660b9237295ec
#
_entry.id   12a29df88d8f1d20463660b9237295ec
#
_cell.length_a   1.000
_cell.length_b   1.000
_cell.length_c   1.000
_cell.angle_alpha   90.00
_cell.angle_beta   90.00
_cell.angle_gamma   90.00
#
_symmetry.space_group_name_H-M   'P 1'
#
loop_
_entity.id
_entity.type
_entity.pdbx_description
1 polymer ?
#
loop_
_entity_poly.entity_id
_entity_poly.type
_entity_poly.pdbx_seq_one_letter_code
_entity_poly.pdbx_strand_id
1 'polypeptide(L)'
;VMSFLQAIFYVFSTILVASSLMVITVRNPVRAALFLVLAFFSAACIWLTLEAEFLAITLVLVYVGAVMVLFLFVIMMLDVDIAKMRAGFTNYLPLGLLIAILMAGELVLVMFSKDFGSTSLPRPSGQSADYSNTKALGELVYTEYVFVFELAAVILLVAIIAAISLTLR
;
A
#
# COMPACT_ATOMS: atom_id res chain seq x y z
N VAL A 1 -21.97 11.59 18.50
CA VAL A 1 -22.51 10.43 17.73
C VAL A 1 -21.57 10.21 16.57
N MET A 2 -20.91 9.04 16.53
CA MET A 2 -20.03 8.69 15.41
C MET A 2 -20.86 8.59 14.13
N SER A 3 -20.39 9.23 13.04
CA SER A 3 -21.04 9.05 11.75
C SER A 3 -20.82 7.62 11.23
N PHE A 4 -21.72 7.13 10.38
CA PHE A 4 -21.62 5.79 9.79
C PHE A 4 -20.26 5.59 9.07
N LEU A 5 -19.80 6.61 8.35
CA LEU A 5 -18.48 6.61 7.68
C LEU A 5 -17.31 6.49 8.67
N GLN A 6 -17.37 7.18 9.81
CA GLN A 6 -16.35 7.04 10.84
C GLN A 6 -16.29 5.63 11.42
N ALA A 7 -17.43 4.99 11.63
CA ALA A 7 -17.47 3.61 12.10
C ALA A 7 -16.80 2.66 11.09
N ILE A 8 -17.13 2.78 9.80
CA ILE A 8 -16.50 2.01 8.72
C ILE A 8 -14.97 2.25 8.69
N PHE A 9 -14.54 3.50 8.77
CA PHE A 9 -13.12 3.86 8.81
C PHE A 9 -12.38 3.16 9.97
N TYR A 10 -12.90 3.21 11.19
CA TYR A 10 -12.26 2.57 12.33
C TYR A 10 -12.24 1.04 12.23
N VAL A 11 -13.29 0.43 11.68
CA VAL A 11 -13.32 -1.03 11.46
C VAL A 11 -12.21 -1.44 10.48
N PHE A 12 -12.13 -0.82 9.31
CA PHE A 12 -11.08 -1.16 8.33
C PHE A 12 -9.68 -0.78 8.81
N SER A 13 -9.51 0.30 9.56
CA SER A 13 -8.23 0.67 10.18
C SER A 13 -7.77 -0.39 11.19
N THR A 14 -8.68 -0.90 11.99
CA THR A 14 -8.36 -1.97 12.96
C THR A 14 -7.96 -3.26 12.24
N ILE A 15 -8.69 -3.65 11.20
CA ILE A 15 -8.35 -4.83 10.38
C ILE A 15 -7.00 -4.63 9.70
N LEU A 16 -6.72 -3.43 9.16
CA LEU A 16 -5.45 -3.10 8.53
C LEU A 16 -4.27 -3.26 9.49
N VAL A 17 -4.37 -2.68 10.68
CA VAL A 17 -3.31 -2.78 11.70
C VAL A 17 -3.12 -4.22 12.17
N ALA A 18 -4.21 -4.93 12.46
CA ALA A 18 -4.16 -6.33 12.89
C ALA A 18 -3.55 -7.23 11.81
N SER A 19 -3.98 -7.10 10.55
CA SER A 19 -3.43 -7.88 9.44
C SER A 19 -1.96 -7.56 9.18
N SER A 20 -1.56 -6.29 9.25
CA SER A 20 -0.16 -5.87 9.09
C SER A 20 0.74 -6.46 10.20
N LEU A 21 0.28 -6.48 11.43
CA LEU A 21 0.99 -7.15 12.53
C LEU A 21 1.10 -8.67 12.29
N MET A 22 0.06 -9.30 11.76
CA MET A 22 0.09 -10.72 11.42
C MET A 22 1.05 -11.03 10.28
N VAL A 23 1.22 -10.13 9.30
CA VAL A 23 2.22 -10.29 8.21
C VAL A 23 3.62 -10.52 8.77
N ILE A 24 4.02 -9.75 9.77
CA ILE A 24 5.38 -9.81 10.34
C ILE A 24 5.54 -10.88 11.43
N THR A 25 4.47 -11.33 12.07
CA THR A 25 4.53 -12.27 13.20
C THR A 25 4.28 -13.72 12.80
N VAL A 26 3.49 -13.97 11.77
CA VAL A 26 3.13 -15.32 11.32
C VAL A 26 4.35 -16.04 10.74
N ARG A 27 4.52 -17.29 11.15
CA ARG A 27 5.68 -18.12 10.74
C ARG A 27 5.56 -18.70 9.33
N ASN A 28 4.35 -18.91 8.85
CA ASN A 28 4.10 -19.51 7.56
C ASN A 28 4.03 -18.42 6.49
N PRO A 29 4.92 -18.44 5.46
CA PRO A 29 4.98 -17.40 4.44
C PRO A 29 3.69 -17.27 3.63
N VAL A 30 2.99 -18.36 3.37
CA VAL A 30 1.71 -18.34 2.67
C VAL A 30 0.63 -17.62 3.50
N ARG A 31 0.57 -17.88 4.81
CA ARG A 31 -0.35 -17.15 5.70
C ARG A 31 0.02 -15.68 5.82
N ALA A 32 1.31 -15.36 5.89
CA ALA A 32 1.78 -13.98 5.89
C ALA A 32 1.33 -13.24 4.63
N ALA A 33 1.48 -13.85 3.47
CA ALA A 33 1.02 -13.29 2.20
C ALA A 33 -0.51 -13.11 2.13
N LEU A 34 -1.29 -14.03 2.69
CA LEU A 34 -2.75 -13.87 2.79
C LEU A 34 -3.15 -12.70 3.71
N PHE A 35 -2.44 -12.50 4.84
CA PHE A 35 -2.65 -11.32 5.67
C PHE A 35 -2.24 -10.02 4.97
N LEU A 36 -1.22 -10.06 4.10
CA LEU A 36 -0.84 -8.90 3.30
C LEU A 36 -1.93 -8.56 2.26
N VAL A 37 -2.55 -9.54 1.64
CA VAL A 37 -3.73 -9.35 0.77
C VAL A 37 -4.86 -8.67 1.55
N LEU A 38 -5.15 -9.14 2.76
CA LEU A 38 -6.19 -8.55 3.62
C LEU A 38 -5.84 -7.11 4.02
N ALA A 39 -4.57 -6.83 4.30
CA ALA A 39 -4.09 -5.49 4.62
C ALA A 39 -4.28 -4.53 3.43
N PHE A 40 -3.89 -4.91 2.23
CA PHE A 40 -4.09 -4.09 1.02
C PHE A 40 -5.57 -3.86 0.72
N PHE A 41 -6.39 -4.90 0.85
CA PHE A 41 -7.83 -4.75 0.65
C PHE A 41 -8.45 -3.77 1.67
N SER A 42 -8.05 -3.87 2.94
CA SER A 42 -8.50 -2.95 3.98
C SER A 42 -8.03 -1.51 3.73
N ALA A 43 -6.80 -1.33 3.24
CA ALA A 43 -6.28 -0.02 2.84
C ALA A 43 -7.09 0.57 1.68
N ALA A 44 -7.45 -0.23 0.68
CA ALA A 44 -8.30 0.20 -0.43
C ALA A 44 -9.67 0.68 0.06
N CYS A 45 -10.28 -0.05 1.01
CA CYS A 45 -11.55 0.35 1.61
C CYS A 45 -11.43 1.70 2.36
N ILE A 46 -10.30 1.93 3.08
CA ILE A 46 -10.05 3.22 3.73
C ILE A 46 -9.92 4.33 2.68
N TRP A 47 -9.20 4.10 1.58
CA TRP A 47 -9.07 5.09 0.51
C TRP A 47 -10.39 5.43 -0.17
N LEU A 48 -11.31 4.45 -0.29
CA LEU A 48 -12.69 4.74 -0.74
C LEU A 48 -13.43 5.68 0.22
N THR A 49 -13.25 5.53 1.53
CA THR A 49 -13.86 6.47 2.50
C THR A 49 -13.27 7.88 2.44
N LEU A 50 -12.08 8.03 1.84
CA LEU A 50 -11.39 9.31 1.62
C LEU A 50 -11.63 9.88 0.20
N GLU A 51 -12.58 9.32 -0.54
CA GLU A 51 -12.91 9.71 -1.92
C GLU A 51 -11.76 9.56 -2.93
N ALA A 52 -10.75 8.74 -2.59
CA ALA A 52 -9.64 8.40 -3.46
C ALA A 52 -9.95 7.13 -4.28
N GLU A 53 -11.01 7.17 -5.09
CA GLU A 53 -11.55 6.02 -5.81
C GLU A 53 -10.53 5.37 -6.76
N PHE A 54 -9.84 6.18 -7.57
CA PHE A 54 -8.84 5.69 -8.53
C PHE A 54 -7.72 4.93 -7.84
N LEU A 55 -7.22 5.47 -6.72
CA LEU A 55 -6.15 4.85 -5.96
C LEU A 55 -6.59 3.53 -5.34
N ALA A 56 -7.81 3.48 -4.78
CA ALA A 56 -8.38 2.27 -4.19
C ALA A 56 -8.57 1.16 -5.23
N ILE A 57 -9.15 1.47 -6.39
CA ILE A 57 -9.35 0.52 -7.48
C ILE A 57 -8.01 0.01 -8.01
N THR A 58 -7.05 0.88 -8.23
CA THR A 58 -5.71 0.51 -8.70
C THR A 58 -5.00 -0.41 -7.70
N LEU A 59 -5.10 -0.14 -6.40
CA LEU A 59 -4.54 -1.01 -5.37
C LEU A 59 -5.14 -2.42 -5.44
N VAL A 60 -6.45 -2.53 -5.58
CA VAL A 60 -7.12 -3.84 -5.66
C VAL A 60 -6.78 -4.56 -6.96
N LEU A 61 -6.84 -3.90 -8.12
CA LEU A 61 -6.61 -4.54 -9.41
C LEU A 61 -5.15 -4.95 -9.60
N VAL A 62 -4.21 -4.05 -9.30
CA VAL A 62 -2.79 -4.27 -9.58
C VAL A 62 -2.12 -5.00 -8.42
N TYR A 63 -2.20 -4.47 -7.20
CA TYR A 63 -1.49 -5.06 -6.06
C TYR A 63 -2.14 -6.35 -5.58
N VAL A 64 -3.43 -6.34 -5.31
CA VAL A 64 -4.13 -7.55 -4.83
C VAL A 64 -4.34 -8.53 -5.98
N GLY A 65 -4.87 -8.07 -7.12
CA GLY A 65 -5.26 -8.93 -8.23
C GLY A 65 -4.08 -9.52 -9.03
N ALA A 66 -3.08 -8.72 -9.36
CA ALA A 66 -1.96 -9.18 -10.18
C ALA A 66 -0.73 -9.57 -9.33
N VAL A 67 -0.19 -8.63 -8.56
CA VAL A 67 1.10 -8.81 -7.87
C VAL A 67 1.00 -9.85 -6.76
N MET A 68 -0.01 -9.74 -5.89
CA MET A 68 -0.13 -10.65 -4.75
C MET A 68 -0.55 -12.06 -5.14
N VAL A 69 -1.38 -12.20 -6.18
CA VAL A 69 -1.74 -13.54 -6.71
C VAL A 69 -0.50 -14.23 -7.27
N LEU A 70 0.32 -13.52 -8.06
CA LEU A 70 1.58 -14.06 -8.56
C LEU A 70 2.54 -14.39 -7.41
N PHE A 71 2.67 -13.51 -6.43
CA PHE A 71 3.51 -13.70 -5.27
C PHE A 71 3.09 -14.92 -4.41
N LEU A 72 1.79 -15.09 -4.18
CA LEU A 72 1.25 -16.27 -3.51
C LEU A 72 1.59 -17.56 -4.28
N PHE A 73 1.46 -17.53 -5.61
CA PHE A 73 1.79 -18.69 -6.45
C PHE A 73 3.28 -19.05 -6.33
N VAL A 74 4.16 -18.04 -6.40
CA VAL A 74 5.60 -18.24 -6.25
C VAL A 74 5.96 -18.81 -4.89
N ILE A 75 5.43 -18.22 -3.79
CA ILE A 75 5.70 -18.71 -2.42
C ILE A 75 5.20 -20.13 -2.20
N MET A 76 4.08 -20.49 -2.81
CA MET A 76 3.52 -21.84 -2.69
C MET A 76 4.36 -22.88 -3.44
N MET A 77 5.03 -22.47 -4.54
CA MET A 77 5.89 -23.35 -5.33
C MET A 77 7.34 -23.43 -4.81
N LEU A 78 7.79 -22.42 -4.06
CA LEU A 78 9.12 -22.42 -3.47
C LEU A 78 9.11 -23.14 -2.12
N ASP A 79 9.91 -24.20 -2.02
CA ASP A 79 10.19 -24.85 -0.74
C ASP A 79 11.20 -24.00 0.06
N VAL A 80 10.67 -23.04 0.83
CA VAL A 80 11.48 -22.08 1.59
C VAL A 80 11.86 -22.71 2.92
N ASP A 81 13.16 -22.92 3.16
CA ASP A 81 13.69 -23.36 4.45
C ASP A 81 13.59 -22.22 5.49
N ILE A 82 12.48 -22.22 6.21
CA ILE A 82 12.15 -21.20 7.23
C ILE A 82 13.17 -21.20 8.38
N ALA A 83 13.82 -22.32 8.66
CA ALA A 83 14.79 -22.45 9.74
C ALA A 83 16.06 -21.63 9.45
N LYS A 84 16.54 -21.69 8.21
CA LYS A 84 17.72 -20.89 7.77
C LYS A 84 17.45 -19.39 7.72
N MET A 85 16.27 -18.98 7.34
CA MET A 85 15.89 -17.56 7.31
C MET A 85 15.86 -16.94 8.71
N ARG A 86 15.57 -17.72 9.75
CA ARG A 86 15.49 -17.23 11.14
C ARG A 86 16.83 -17.12 11.85
N ALA A 87 17.82 -17.89 11.48
CA ALA A 87 19.11 -17.95 12.17
C ALA A 87 19.86 -16.59 12.17
N GLY A 88 19.60 -15.71 11.19
CA GLY A 88 20.22 -14.38 11.09
C GLY A 88 19.38 -13.22 11.67
N PHE A 89 18.10 -13.43 11.94
CA PHE A 89 17.18 -12.35 12.31
C PHE A 89 17.52 -11.69 13.65
N THR A 90 17.95 -12.48 14.63
CA THR A 90 18.23 -12.03 15.99
C THR A 90 19.39 -11.03 16.07
N ASN A 91 20.36 -11.14 15.17
CA ASN A 91 21.56 -10.28 15.15
C ASN A 91 21.23 -8.83 14.71
N TYR A 92 20.22 -8.64 13.89
CA TYR A 92 19.82 -7.33 13.36
C TYR A 92 18.62 -6.71 14.09
N LEU A 93 18.05 -7.41 15.05
CA LEU A 93 16.89 -6.96 15.81
C LEU A 93 17.11 -5.60 16.50
N PRO A 94 18.25 -5.33 17.17
CA PRO A 94 18.47 -4.03 17.82
C PRO A 94 18.56 -2.89 16.82
N LEU A 95 19.17 -3.09 15.65
CA LEU A 95 19.23 -2.10 14.59
C LEU A 95 17.84 -1.84 13.99
N GLY A 96 17.08 -2.88 13.71
CA GLY A 96 15.71 -2.77 13.22
C GLY A 96 14.79 -2.05 14.20
N LEU A 97 14.91 -2.33 15.49
CA LEU A 97 14.14 -1.65 16.54
C LEU A 97 14.48 -0.17 16.63
N LEU A 98 15.78 0.18 16.54
CA LEU A 98 16.23 1.57 16.55
C LEU A 98 15.64 2.35 15.36
N ILE A 99 15.69 1.80 14.15
CA ILE A 99 15.12 2.42 12.95
C ILE A 99 13.60 2.58 13.11
N ALA A 100 12.91 1.56 13.61
CA ALA A 100 11.46 1.61 13.82
C ALA A 100 11.06 2.71 14.82
N ILE A 101 11.81 2.86 15.93
CA ILE A 101 11.58 3.91 16.91
C ILE A 101 11.83 5.30 16.30
N LEU A 102 12.89 5.47 15.52
CA LEU A 102 13.17 6.73 14.83
C LEU A 102 12.04 7.13 13.88
N MET A 103 11.61 6.21 13.02
CA MET A 103 10.50 6.44 12.08
C MET A 103 9.18 6.75 12.81
N ALA A 104 8.87 5.99 13.87
CA ALA A 104 7.70 6.27 14.69
C ALA A 104 7.79 7.65 15.36
N GLY A 105 8.97 8.03 15.86
CA GLY A 105 9.23 9.34 16.46
C GLY A 105 9.04 10.48 15.47
N GLU A 106 9.57 10.36 14.25
CA GLU A 106 9.36 11.34 13.17
C GLU A 106 7.88 11.50 12.83
N LEU A 107 7.15 10.40 12.72
CA LEU A 107 5.73 10.42 12.42
C LEU A 107 4.92 11.11 13.52
N VAL A 108 5.23 10.84 14.78
CA VAL A 108 4.64 11.50 15.94
C VAL A 108 4.95 12.99 15.93
N LEU A 109 6.20 13.39 15.70
CA LEU A 109 6.60 14.79 15.63
C LEU A 109 5.85 15.56 14.54
N VAL A 110 5.70 14.95 13.35
CA VAL A 110 4.92 15.55 12.26
C VAL A 110 3.46 15.70 12.64
N MET A 111 2.83 14.68 13.24
CA MET A 111 1.42 14.75 13.66
C MET A 111 1.16 15.81 14.72
N PHE A 112 2.12 16.05 15.63
CA PHE A 112 2.01 17.07 16.68
C PHE A 112 2.55 18.44 16.24
N SER A 113 3.06 18.57 15.02
CA SER A 113 3.49 19.88 14.52
C SER A 113 2.26 20.80 14.36
N LYS A 114 2.43 22.09 14.70
CA LYS A 114 1.34 23.07 14.61
C LYS A 114 0.83 23.29 13.18
N ASP A 115 1.65 22.96 12.20
CA ASP A 115 1.32 23.11 10.77
C ASP A 115 0.62 21.90 10.18
N PHE A 116 0.64 20.75 10.89
CA PHE A 116 -0.04 19.53 10.44
C PHE A 116 -1.54 19.66 10.69
N GLY A 117 -2.33 19.63 9.62
CA GLY A 117 -3.78 19.79 9.69
C GLY A 117 -4.21 21.24 9.95
N SER A 118 -3.28 22.21 9.81
CA SER A 118 -3.62 23.61 9.94
C SER A 118 -4.66 23.99 8.86
N THR A 119 -5.57 24.88 9.26
CA THR A 119 -6.67 25.42 8.44
C THR A 119 -6.18 26.23 7.22
N SER A 120 -4.86 26.34 7.00
CA SER A 120 -4.25 26.99 5.84
C SER A 120 -4.33 26.18 4.54
N LEU A 121 -4.53 24.87 4.63
CA LEU A 121 -4.84 24.08 3.44
C LEU A 121 -6.30 24.32 3.07
N PRO A 122 -6.59 24.79 1.85
CA PRO A 122 -7.97 24.91 1.39
C PRO A 122 -8.65 23.56 1.59
N ARG A 123 -9.70 23.53 2.41
CA ARG A 123 -10.57 22.35 2.42
C ARG A 123 -11.06 22.17 0.99
N PRO A 124 -10.99 20.96 0.43
CA PRO A 124 -11.66 20.72 -0.84
C PRO A 124 -13.08 21.25 -0.70
N SER A 125 -13.39 22.32 -1.43
CA SER A 125 -14.76 22.84 -1.54
C SER A 125 -15.60 21.64 -1.92
N GLY A 126 -16.65 21.36 -1.16
CA GLY A 126 -17.49 20.18 -1.31
C GLY A 126 -17.66 19.84 -2.77
N GLN A 127 -17.19 18.68 -3.15
CA GLN A 127 -17.12 18.29 -4.55
C GLN A 127 -18.55 18.30 -5.07
N SER A 128 -18.75 18.90 -6.23
CA SER A 128 -20.06 18.87 -6.88
C SER A 128 -20.49 17.42 -7.06
N ALA A 129 -21.80 17.14 -7.02
CA ALA A 129 -22.34 15.78 -7.19
C ALA A 129 -21.85 15.06 -8.46
N ASP A 130 -21.24 15.79 -9.39
CA ASP A 130 -20.69 15.33 -10.68
C ASP A 130 -19.17 15.16 -10.67
N TYR A 131 -18.50 15.30 -9.52
CA TYR A 131 -17.04 15.15 -9.44
C TYR A 131 -16.64 13.69 -9.56
N SER A 132 -15.78 13.40 -10.53
CA SER A 132 -15.13 12.10 -10.69
C SER A 132 -13.62 12.22 -10.43
N ASN A 133 -13.13 11.61 -9.37
CA ASN A 133 -11.70 11.56 -9.03
C ASN A 133 -10.88 10.95 -10.18
N THR A 134 -11.38 9.89 -10.80
CA THR A 134 -10.72 9.22 -11.94
C THR A 134 -10.59 10.15 -13.14
N LYS A 135 -11.65 10.92 -13.46
CA LYS A 135 -11.62 11.88 -14.58
C LYS A 135 -10.64 13.01 -14.31
N ALA A 136 -10.67 13.60 -13.12
CA ALA A 136 -9.77 14.69 -12.75
C ALA A 136 -8.29 14.28 -12.80
N LEU A 137 -7.97 13.09 -12.29
CA LEU A 137 -6.61 12.54 -12.39
C LEU A 137 -6.23 12.22 -13.83
N GLY A 138 -7.16 11.67 -14.63
CA GLY A 138 -6.93 11.40 -16.05
C GLY A 138 -6.60 12.66 -16.82
N GLU A 139 -7.39 13.73 -16.65
CA GLU A 139 -7.12 15.01 -17.30
C GLU A 139 -5.72 15.53 -16.92
N LEU A 140 -5.36 15.51 -15.64
CA LEU A 140 -4.06 15.98 -15.16
C LEU A 140 -2.90 15.17 -15.76
N VAL A 141 -3.00 13.83 -15.75
CA VAL A 141 -1.95 12.94 -16.25
C VAL A 141 -1.76 13.06 -17.76
N TYR A 142 -2.84 13.21 -18.51
CA TYR A 142 -2.77 13.30 -19.98
C TYR A 142 -2.56 14.71 -20.53
N THR A 143 -2.56 15.74 -19.69
CA THR A 143 -2.27 17.13 -20.11
C THR A 143 -0.96 17.65 -19.54
N GLU A 144 -0.84 17.75 -18.22
CA GLU A 144 0.31 18.37 -17.59
C GLU A 144 1.46 17.39 -17.34
N TYR A 145 1.14 16.12 -17.05
CA TYR A 145 2.13 15.09 -16.69
C TYR A 145 2.36 14.05 -17.78
N VAL A 146 2.04 14.36 -19.06
CA VAL A 146 2.21 13.45 -20.20
C VAL A 146 3.62 12.87 -20.27
N PHE A 147 4.64 13.70 -20.12
CA PHE A 147 6.04 13.26 -20.17
C PHE A 147 6.38 12.23 -19.09
N VAL A 148 5.92 12.46 -17.87
CA VAL A 148 6.14 11.53 -16.75
C VAL A 148 5.37 10.23 -17.00
N PHE A 149 4.17 10.32 -17.56
CA PHE A 149 3.36 9.16 -17.94
C PHE A 149 4.05 8.31 -19.01
N GLU A 150 4.62 8.93 -20.03
CA GLU A 150 5.37 8.23 -21.09
C GLU A 150 6.64 7.55 -20.52
N LEU A 151 7.37 8.21 -19.61
CA LEU A 151 8.50 7.61 -18.93
C LEU A 151 8.08 6.37 -18.11
N ALA A 152 6.95 6.43 -17.41
CA ALA A 152 6.40 5.28 -16.70
C ALA A 152 6.07 4.12 -17.65
N ALA A 153 5.51 4.42 -18.83
CA ALA A 153 5.22 3.41 -19.86
C ALA A 153 6.51 2.72 -20.37
N VAL A 154 7.59 3.49 -20.60
CA VAL A 154 8.90 2.94 -20.99
C VAL A 154 9.47 2.03 -19.89
N ILE A 155 9.37 2.45 -18.62
CA ILE A 155 9.82 1.64 -17.48
C ILE A 155 9.06 0.30 -17.43
N LEU A 156 7.74 0.34 -17.62
CA LEU A 156 6.92 -0.87 -17.67
C LEU A 156 7.30 -1.78 -18.84
N LEU A 157 7.57 -1.21 -20.02
CA LEU A 157 8.04 -1.98 -21.17
C LEU A 157 9.36 -2.68 -20.88
N VAL A 158 10.33 -1.96 -20.31
CA VAL A 158 11.62 -2.54 -19.92
C VAL A 158 11.45 -3.64 -18.88
N ALA A 159 10.57 -3.47 -17.91
CA ALA A 159 10.25 -4.48 -16.89
C ALA A 159 9.68 -5.76 -17.52
N ILE A 160 8.79 -5.64 -18.51
CA ILE A 160 8.23 -6.80 -19.24
C ILE A 160 9.33 -7.54 -20.01
N ILE A 161 10.17 -6.80 -20.75
CA ILE A 161 11.28 -7.38 -21.51
C ILE A 161 12.26 -8.10 -20.57
N ALA A 162 12.61 -7.49 -19.45
CA ALA A 162 13.50 -8.07 -18.46
C ALA A 162 12.91 -9.36 -17.85
N ALA A 163 11.62 -9.34 -17.49
CA ALA A 163 10.93 -10.52 -16.96
C ALA A 163 10.95 -11.68 -17.95
N ILE A 164 10.65 -11.44 -19.23
CA ILE A 164 10.69 -12.46 -20.29
C ILE A 164 12.11 -12.98 -20.50
N SER A 165 13.10 -12.09 -20.56
CA SER A 165 14.51 -12.46 -20.76
C SER A 165 15.06 -13.34 -19.64
N LEU A 166 14.64 -13.10 -18.39
CA LEU A 166 15.03 -13.90 -17.23
C LEU A 166 14.36 -15.28 -17.20
N THR A 167 13.19 -15.43 -17.80
CA THR A 167 12.46 -16.72 -17.84
C THR A 167 12.85 -17.61 -19.01
N LEU A 168 13.47 -17.07 -20.06
CA LEU A 168 13.91 -17.81 -21.25
C LEU A 168 15.22 -18.59 -21.09
N ARG A 169 15.79 -18.69 -19.91
CA ARG A 169 17.08 -19.35 -19.66
C ARG A 169 16.94 -20.80 -19.25
#